data_363c9ca3eea476f25be4df97b866bc5c
#
_entry.id   363c9ca3eea476f25be4df97b866bc5c
#
_cell.length_a   1.000
_cell.length_b   1.000
_cell.length_c   1.000
_cell.angle_alpha   90.00
_cell.angle_beta   90.00
_cell.angle_gamma   90.00
#
_symmetry.space_group_name_H-M   'P 1'
#
loop_
_entity.id
_entity.type
_entity.pdbx_description
1 polymer ?
#
loop_
_entity_poly.entity_id
_entity_poly.type
_entity_poly.pdbx_seq_one_letter_code
_entity_poly.pdbx_strand_id
1 'polypeptide(L)'
;MIAYFETVEEEKKRGLFWIKHLETELRPVGRASFLTVRLPVPSGTGEHKVEKRVEWAMEQMKKRGVHRLATGEKWRNKALEMGMLAVEEGTAWRQGAGLGALWALHSRGIPLEQAFCRLEAARCDRDVVRCARILGGKVRYLSVSVKVGQQELEEALYEQFGIAPQQSAPPEYPCLRICFPQPGEKGETGEDLLMLAPGGWPGLRFVSPQWAREQKPSGMGDTLYAAMLLESGLCRPEDLGAEGSQEGETQASFPHPGENL
;
A
#
# COMPACT_ATOMS: atom_id res chain seq x y z
N MET A 1 12.59 -8.76 12.37
CA MET A 1 13.05 -7.45 11.83
C MET A 1 12.57 -7.31 10.39
N ILE A 2 12.15 -6.11 9.99
CA ILE A 2 11.81 -5.78 8.60
C ILE A 2 13.02 -5.10 7.96
N ALA A 3 13.32 -5.42 6.68
CA ALA A 3 14.37 -4.75 5.92
C ALA A 3 13.83 -4.25 4.58
N TYR A 4 14.43 -3.19 4.07
CA TYR A 4 14.31 -2.77 2.67
C TYR A 4 15.54 -3.24 1.91
N PHE A 5 15.33 -3.82 0.75
CA PHE A 5 16.39 -4.33 -0.11
C PHE A 5 16.29 -3.79 -1.53
N GLU A 6 17.40 -3.29 -2.03
CA GLU A 6 17.53 -2.85 -3.43
C GLU A 6 18.88 -3.27 -4.02
N THR A 7 18.90 -3.42 -5.34
CA THR A 7 20.15 -3.54 -6.12
C THR A 7 20.49 -2.19 -6.72
N VAL A 8 21.72 -1.74 -6.54
CA VAL A 8 22.20 -0.45 -7.05
C VAL A 8 23.24 -0.72 -8.12
N GLU A 9 23.02 -0.18 -9.32
CA GLU A 9 23.99 -0.30 -10.40
C GLU A 9 25.19 0.63 -10.14
N GLU A 10 26.40 0.08 -10.21
CA GLU A 10 27.63 0.85 -10.05
C GLU A 10 28.47 0.79 -11.31
N GLU A 11 29.18 1.88 -11.60
CA GLU A 11 30.19 1.88 -12.64
C GLU A 11 31.31 0.88 -12.31
N LYS A 12 31.73 0.14 -13.35
CA LYS A 12 32.74 -0.90 -13.25
C LYS A 12 34.08 -0.32 -12.81
N LYS A 13 34.38 -0.34 -11.50
CA LYS A 13 35.73 -0.02 -11.02
C LYS A 13 36.69 -1.13 -11.47
N ARG A 14 37.73 -0.79 -12.24
CA ARG A 14 38.80 -1.71 -12.62
C ARG A 14 39.61 -2.12 -11.39
N GLY A 15 39.38 -3.31 -10.85
CA GLY A 15 40.15 -3.84 -9.71
C GLY A 15 39.76 -5.28 -9.37
N LEU A 16 40.73 -6.04 -8.89
CA LEU A 16 40.67 -7.49 -8.66
C LEU A 16 39.77 -7.91 -7.48
N PHE A 17 39.22 -6.95 -6.68
CA PHE A 17 38.52 -7.26 -5.45
C PHE A 17 37.03 -6.91 -5.53
N TRP A 18 36.31 -7.73 -6.25
CA TRP A 18 34.84 -7.78 -6.14
C TRP A 18 34.43 -8.64 -4.95
N ILE A 19 34.75 -8.15 -3.76
CA ILE A 19 34.28 -8.76 -2.52
C ILE A 19 32.76 -8.58 -2.48
N LYS A 20 32.04 -9.67 -2.15
CA LYS A 20 30.62 -9.62 -1.83
C LYS A 20 30.40 -8.62 -0.70
N HIS A 21 30.05 -7.40 -1.04
CA HIS A 21 29.84 -6.31 -0.11
C HIS A 21 28.35 -5.98 -0.07
N LEU A 22 27.83 -5.83 1.13
CA LEU A 22 26.47 -5.31 1.37
C LEU A 22 26.62 -4.00 2.10
N GLU A 23 26.06 -2.96 1.53
CA GLU A 23 25.87 -1.73 2.25
C GLU A 23 24.65 -1.89 3.15
N THR A 24 24.84 -1.70 4.42
CA THR A 24 23.75 -1.84 5.39
C THR A 24 23.68 -0.61 6.27
N GLU A 25 22.48 -0.04 6.36
CA GLU A 25 22.19 1.11 7.18
C GLU A 25 20.99 0.79 8.08
N LEU A 26 21.15 1.00 9.38
CA LEU A 26 20.03 0.90 10.33
C LEU A 26 19.42 2.28 10.50
N ARG A 27 18.18 2.44 10.05
CA ARG A 27 17.44 3.71 10.14
C ARG A 27 16.41 3.64 11.25
N PRO A 28 16.49 4.54 12.23
CA PRO A 28 15.44 4.67 13.23
C PRO A 28 14.21 5.30 12.58
N VAL A 29 13.03 4.71 12.82
CA VAL A 29 11.75 5.25 12.39
C VAL A 29 10.77 5.13 13.55
N GLY A 30 10.48 6.24 14.21
CA GLY A 30 9.66 6.24 15.42
C GLY A 30 10.24 5.34 16.52
N ARG A 31 9.51 4.31 16.90
CA ARG A 31 9.91 3.37 17.98
C ARG A 31 10.65 2.13 17.47
N ALA A 32 10.85 2.00 16.18
CA ALA A 32 11.51 0.87 15.57
C ALA A 32 12.71 1.30 14.73
N SER A 33 13.43 0.30 14.21
CA SER A 33 14.49 0.53 13.25
C SER A 33 14.32 -0.42 12.07
N PHE A 34 14.54 0.10 10.88
CA PHE A 34 14.54 -0.68 9.65
C PHE A 34 15.97 -0.85 9.14
N LEU A 35 16.25 -2.03 8.63
CA LEU A 35 17.52 -2.29 7.97
C LEU A 35 17.37 -1.97 6.48
N THR A 36 18.08 -0.96 6.00
CA THR A 36 18.24 -0.72 4.56
C THR A 36 19.45 -1.50 4.08
N VAL A 37 19.27 -2.32 3.06
CA VAL A 37 20.32 -3.17 2.47
C VAL A 37 20.43 -2.85 1.00
N ARG A 38 21.61 -2.38 0.58
CA ARG A 38 21.94 -2.12 -0.81
C ARG A 38 22.96 -3.14 -1.29
N LEU A 39 22.66 -3.75 -2.40
CA LEU A 39 23.59 -4.64 -3.08
C LEU A 39 24.16 -3.95 -4.31
N PRO A 40 25.43 -3.50 -4.27
CA PRO A 40 26.06 -2.93 -5.44
C PRO A 40 26.23 -4.01 -6.51
N VAL A 41 25.81 -3.69 -7.75
CA VAL A 41 25.92 -4.56 -8.92
C VAL A 41 26.61 -3.80 -10.04
N PRO A 42 27.76 -4.29 -10.57
CA PRO A 42 28.43 -3.63 -11.67
C PRO A 42 27.62 -3.60 -12.93
N SER A 43 27.70 -2.50 -13.65
CA SER A 43 27.17 -2.38 -15.00
C SER A 43 27.62 -3.52 -15.91
N GLY A 44 26.67 -4.11 -16.63
CA GLY A 44 26.94 -5.24 -17.54
C GLY A 44 27.17 -6.59 -16.84
N THR A 45 26.84 -6.73 -15.56
CA THR A 45 26.81 -8.04 -14.89
C THR A 45 25.65 -8.87 -15.43
N GLY A 46 25.95 -10.08 -15.94
CA GLY A 46 24.91 -10.99 -16.45
C GLY A 46 23.90 -11.38 -15.37
N GLU A 47 22.63 -11.50 -15.75
CA GLU A 47 21.48 -11.70 -14.86
C GLU A 47 21.66 -12.84 -13.86
N HIS A 48 22.10 -14.00 -14.32
CA HIS A 48 22.37 -15.15 -13.44
C HIS A 48 23.40 -14.86 -12.32
N LYS A 49 24.41 -14.02 -12.61
CA LYS A 49 25.38 -13.62 -11.59
C LYS A 49 24.75 -12.65 -10.59
N VAL A 50 23.86 -11.78 -11.05
CA VAL A 50 23.08 -10.88 -10.18
C VAL A 50 22.20 -11.69 -9.25
N GLU A 51 21.45 -12.65 -9.77
CA GLU A 51 20.59 -13.53 -8.98
C GLU A 51 21.35 -14.25 -7.86
N LYS A 52 22.50 -14.89 -8.17
CA LYS A 52 23.33 -15.54 -7.16
C LYS A 52 23.82 -14.57 -6.08
N ARG A 53 24.08 -13.33 -6.44
CA ARG A 53 24.46 -12.30 -5.45
C ARG A 53 23.29 -11.88 -4.58
N VAL A 54 22.11 -11.77 -5.18
CA VAL A 54 20.87 -11.46 -4.45
C VAL A 54 20.54 -12.60 -3.47
N GLU A 55 20.64 -13.86 -3.89
CA GLU A 55 20.48 -15.02 -3.00
C GLU A 55 21.43 -14.96 -1.81
N TRP A 56 22.69 -14.72 -2.07
CA TRP A 56 23.68 -14.55 -1.00
C TRP A 56 23.33 -13.38 -0.07
N ALA A 57 22.91 -12.24 -0.60
CA ALA A 57 22.50 -11.08 0.19
C ALA A 57 21.32 -11.42 1.09
N MET A 58 20.31 -12.10 0.56
CA MET A 58 19.12 -12.54 1.32
C MET A 58 19.49 -13.54 2.43
N GLU A 59 20.41 -14.46 2.17
CA GLU A 59 20.95 -15.36 3.21
C GLU A 59 21.63 -14.57 4.34
N GLN A 60 22.42 -13.53 4.01
CA GLN A 60 23.05 -12.70 5.03
C GLN A 60 22.01 -11.93 5.85
N MET A 61 20.95 -11.44 5.22
CA MET A 61 19.83 -10.80 5.91
C MET A 61 19.10 -11.76 6.86
N LYS A 62 18.84 -13.00 6.41
CA LYS A 62 18.23 -14.05 7.27
C LYS A 62 19.09 -14.34 8.49
N LYS A 63 20.40 -14.47 8.34
CA LYS A 63 21.34 -14.66 9.47
C LYS A 63 21.30 -13.52 10.48
N ARG A 64 20.93 -12.30 10.05
CA ARG A 64 20.72 -11.12 10.91
C ARG A 64 19.31 -11.04 11.50
N GLY A 65 18.48 -12.05 11.31
CA GLY A 65 17.10 -12.09 11.83
C GLY A 65 16.09 -11.27 11.02
N VAL A 66 16.39 -11.00 9.74
CA VAL A 66 15.41 -10.41 8.83
C VAL A 66 14.47 -11.53 8.34
N HIS A 67 13.19 -11.42 8.67
CA HIS A 67 12.16 -12.38 8.25
C HIS A 67 11.17 -11.78 7.26
N ARG A 68 11.17 -10.45 7.12
CA ARG A 68 10.22 -9.73 6.28
C ARG A 68 10.98 -8.69 5.45
N LEU A 69 10.72 -8.67 4.14
CA LEU A 69 11.50 -7.90 3.18
C LEU A 69 10.61 -7.03 2.31
N ALA A 70 10.85 -5.72 2.34
CA ALA A 70 10.34 -4.78 1.36
C ALA A 70 11.34 -4.68 0.21
N THR A 71 10.91 -4.97 -1.02
CA THR A 71 11.76 -4.94 -2.21
C THR A 71 10.92 -4.72 -3.45
N GLY A 72 11.56 -4.28 -4.54
CA GLY A 72 10.90 -4.16 -5.84
C GLY A 72 10.40 -5.53 -6.36
N GLU A 73 9.44 -5.48 -7.27
CA GLU A 73 8.74 -6.66 -7.80
C GLU A 73 9.70 -7.74 -8.32
N LYS A 74 10.80 -7.33 -8.97
CA LYS A 74 11.82 -8.23 -9.50
C LYS A 74 12.35 -9.22 -8.46
N TRP A 75 12.52 -8.80 -7.21
CA TRP A 75 13.14 -9.62 -6.17
C TRP A 75 12.14 -10.21 -5.17
N ARG A 76 10.88 -9.85 -5.27
CA ARG A 76 9.82 -10.32 -4.37
C ARG A 76 9.65 -11.85 -4.41
N ASN A 77 9.55 -12.41 -5.60
CA ASN A 77 9.41 -13.86 -5.76
C ASN A 77 10.64 -14.60 -5.22
N LYS A 78 11.84 -14.07 -5.46
CA LYS A 78 13.08 -14.66 -4.93
C LYS A 78 13.11 -14.63 -3.39
N ALA A 79 12.63 -13.56 -2.76
CA ALA A 79 12.51 -13.48 -1.31
C ALA A 79 11.56 -14.55 -0.76
N LEU A 80 10.42 -14.77 -1.41
CA LEU A 80 9.46 -15.82 -1.05
C LEU A 80 10.06 -17.23 -1.21
N GLU A 81 10.74 -17.52 -2.31
CA GLU A 81 11.46 -18.79 -2.55
C GLU A 81 12.47 -19.07 -1.44
N MET A 82 13.12 -18.04 -0.95
CA MET A 82 14.07 -18.13 0.16
C MET A 82 13.41 -18.19 1.54
N GLY A 83 12.08 -18.24 1.62
CA GLY A 83 11.32 -18.35 2.85
C GLY A 83 11.29 -17.05 3.68
N MET A 84 11.41 -15.90 3.03
CA MET A 84 11.18 -14.58 3.63
C MET A 84 9.76 -14.11 3.29
N LEU A 85 9.12 -13.40 4.21
CA LEU A 85 7.83 -12.76 3.94
C LEU A 85 8.07 -11.46 3.17
N ALA A 86 7.39 -11.28 2.05
CA ALA A 86 7.43 -10.02 1.34
C ALA A 86 6.47 -9.00 1.98
N VAL A 87 6.91 -7.74 2.08
CA VAL A 87 6.02 -6.60 2.31
C VAL A 87 5.34 -6.29 0.98
N GLU A 88 4.04 -6.22 0.96
CA GLU A 88 3.27 -5.99 -0.25
C GLU A 88 2.55 -4.64 -0.21
N GLU A 89 2.60 -3.91 -1.30
CA GLU A 89 1.84 -2.66 -1.44
C GLU A 89 0.34 -2.88 -1.25
N GLY A 90 -0.14 -4.10 -1.54
CA GLY A 90 -1.52 -4.51 -1.29
C GLY A 90 -1.99 -4.27 0.15
N THR A 91 -1.09 -4.30 1.13
CA THR A 91 -1.41 -3.93 2.52
C THR A 91 -1.85 -2.47 2.63
N ALA A 92 -1.11 -1.53 2.01
CA ALA A 92 -1.47 -0.11 2.02
C ALA A 92 -2.77 0.13 1.23
N TRP A 93 -2.93 -0.51 0.07
CA TRP A 93 -4.16 -0.44 -0.73
C TRP A 93 -5.37 -0.92 0.05
N ARG A 94 -5.27 -2.06 0.71
CA ARG A 94 -6.38 -2.65 1.44
C ARG A 94 -6.74 -1.83 2.68
N GLN A 95 -5.75 -1.46 3.47
CA GLN A 95 -5.97 -0.72 4.71
C GLN A 95 -6.32 0.76 4.47
N GLY A 96 -5.80 1.36 3.42
CA GLY A 96 -6.07 2.74 3.00
C GLY A 96 -7.26 2.89 2.04
N ALA A 97 -8.03 1.84 1.77
CA ALA A 97 -9.09 1.81 0.77
C ALA A 97 -10.08 2.98 0.87
N GLY A 98 -10.52 3.31 2.09
CA GLY A 98 -11.44 4.42 2.32
C GLY A 98 -10.82 5.76 1.94
N LEU A 99 -9.55 6.00 2.26
CA LEU A 99 -8.82 7.21 1.88
C LEU A 99 -8.62 7.28 0.37
N GLY A 100 -8.27 6.15 -0.26
CA GLY A 100 -8.13 6.04 -1.71
C GLY A 100 -9.44 6.37 -2.44
N ALA A 101 -10.57 5.89 -1.92
CA ALA A 101 -11.89 6.19 -2.48
C ALA A 101 -12.24 7.68 -2.36
N LEU A 102 -11.97 8.31 -1.23
CA LEU A 102 -12.18 9.76 -1.06
C LEU A 102 -11.30 10.56 -2.02
N TRP A 103 -10.04 10.17 -2.18
CA TRP A 103 -9.14 10.79 -3.15
C TRP A 103 -9.67 10.62 -4.58
N ALA A 104 -10.14 9.42 -4.95
CA ALA A 104 -10.68 9.15 -6.29
C ALA A 104 -11.92 9.99 -6.60
N LEU A 105 -12.81 10.21 -5.64
CA LEU A 105 -13.95 11.13 -5.77
C LEU A 105 -13.48 12.57 -5.99
N HIS A 106 -12.55 13.02 -5.15
CA HIS A 106 -12.02 14.38 -5.25
C HIS A 106 -11.30 14.63 -6.57
N SER A 107 -10.44 13.72 -7.02
CA SER A 107 -9.70 13.83 -8.28
C SER A 107 -10.60 13.89 -9.51
N ARG A 108 -11.82 13.36 -9.41
CA ARG A 108 -12.87 13.44 -10.43
C ARG A 108 -13.78 14.66 -10.28
N GLY A 109 -13.54 15.52 -9.29
CA GLY A 109 -14.39 16.67 -9.00
C GLY A 109 -15.80 16.29 -8.51
N ILE A 110 -15.98 15.10 -7.92
CA ILE A 110 -17.26 14.62 -7.40
C ILE A 110 -17.40 15.09 -5.95
N PRO A 111 -18.35 16.01 -5.63
CA PRO A 111 -18.61 16.42 -4.25
C PRO A 111 -19.07 15.23 -3.40
N LEU A 112 -18.59 15.14 -2.17
CA LEU A 112 -18.93 14.03 -1.28
C LEU A 112 -20.43 13.96 -0.95
N GLU A 113 -21.10 15.11 -0.93
CA GLU A 113 -22.55 15.23 -0.73
C GLU A 113 -23.38 14.70 -1.92
N GLN A 114 -22.72 14.44 -3.05
CA GLN A 114 -23.33 13.91 -4.26
C GLN A 114 -22.75 12.53 -4.62
N ALA A 115 -21.87 12.01 -3.78
CA ALA A 115 -21.19 10.75 -4.05
C ALA A 115 -21.99 9.55 -3.53
N PHE A 116 -22.03 8.51 -4.36
CA PHE A 116 -22.45 7.18 -3.98
C PHE A 116 -21.26 6.24 -4.02
N CYS A 117 -20.97 5.58 -2.89
CA CYS A 117 -19.95 4.54 -2.83
C CYS A 117 -20.59 3.18 -2.64
N ARG A 118 -20.19 2.22 -3.47
CA ARG A 118 -20.58 0.81 -3.36
C ARG A 118 -19.36 -0.01 -2.97
N LEU A 119 -19.39 -0.59 -1.78
CA LEU A 119 -18.33 -1.43 -1.27
C LEU A 119 -18.70 -2.89 -1.51
N GLU A 120 -17.81 -3.63 -2.18
CA GLU A 120 -18.00 -5.02 -2.52
C GLU A 120 -16.86 -5.87 -1.95
N ALA A 121 -17.22 -6.95 -1.22
CA ALA A 121 -16.25 -7.85 -0.64
C ALA A 121 -16.79 -9.29 -0.56
N ALA A 122 -15.89 -10.27 -0.58
CA ALA A 122 -16.30 -11.65 -0.39
C ALA A 122 -16.65 -11.95 1.07
N ARG A 123 -16.01 -11.29 2.02
CA ARG A 123 -16.32 -11.41 3.44
C ARG A 123 -16.07 -10.12 4.19
N CYS A 124 -16.79 -9.95 5.30
CA CYS A 124 -16.53 -8.88 6.25
C CYS A 124 -15.22 -9.16 7.00
N ASP A 125 -14.26 -8.26 6.86
CA ASP A 125 -13.05 -8.24 7.67
C ASP A 125 -12.78 -6.82 8.20
N ARG A 126 -11.74 -6.70 8.99
CA ARG A 126 -11.40 -5.42 9.64
C ARG A 126 -11.18 -4.27 8.65
N ASP A 127 -10.63 -4.55 7.48
CA ASP A 127 -10.32 -3.52 6.48
C ASP A 127 -11.58 -3.08 5.76
N VAL A 128 -12.50 -4.01 5.49
CA VAL A 128 -13.84 -3.72 4.94
C VAL A 128 -14.64 -2.84 5.89
N VAL A 129 -14.68 -3.19 7.19
CA VAL A 129 -15.35 -2.39 8.24
C VAL A 129 -14.75 -0.99 8.31
N ARG A 130 -13.41 -0.87 8.29
CA ARG A 130 -12.73 0.42 8.33
C ARG A 130 -13.07 1.27 7.11
N CYS A 131 -13.02 0.69 5.91
CA CYS A 131 -13.38 1.38 4.68
C CYS A 131 -14.81 1.90 4.74
N ALA A 132 -15.78 1.04 5.11
CA ALA A 132 -17.17 1.39 5.25
C ALA A 132 -17.38 2.54 6.28
N ARG A 133 -16.68 2.50 7.43
CA ARG A 133 -16.73 3.55 8.45
C ARG A 133 -16.22 4.89 7.91
N ILE A 134 -15.09 4.91 7.21
CA ILE A 134 -14.51 6.14 6.65
C ILE A 134 -15.46 6.75 5.62
N LEU A 135 -16.02 5.94 4.74
CA LEU A 135 -16.92 6.41 3.69
C LEU A 135 -18.28 6.83 4.23
N GLY A 136 -18.90 6.03 5.10
CA GLY A 136 -20.22 6.33 5.65
C GLY A 136 -20.31 7.64 6.42
N GLY A 137 -19.18 8.08 7.01
CA GLY A 137 -19.11 9.40 7.67
C GLY A 137 -18.82 10.58 6.73
N LYS A 138 -18.60 10.34 5.44
CA LYS A 138 -18.14 11.36 4.49
C LYS A 138 -19.01 11.47 3.24
N VAL A 139 -19.46 10.35 2.67
CA VAL A 139 -20.23 10.36 1.42
C VAL A 139 -21.73 10.39 1.69
N ARG A 140 -22.48 10.87 0.72
CA ARG A 140 -23.94 10.96 0.85
C ARG A 140 -24.61 9.60 0.96
N TYR A 141 -24.18 8.65 0.12
CA TYR A 141 -24.75 7.30 0.08
C TYR A 141 -23.65 6.25 0.12
N LEU A 142 -23.84 5.25 0.96
CA LEU A 142 -22.98 4.06 1.04
C LEU A 142 -23.84 2.82 0.87
N SER A 143 -23.48 1.95 -0.05
CA SER A 143 -24.01 0.60 -0.18
C SER A 143 -22.91 -0.40 0.15
N VAL A 144 -23.28 -1.49 0.81
CA VAL A 144 -22.36 -2.60 1.10
C VAL A 144 -22.92 -3.88 0.50
N SER A 145 -22.05 -4.66 -0.14
CA SER A 145 -22.38 -5.96 -0.72
C SER A 145 -21.28 -6.95 -0.33
N VAL A 146 -21.52 -7.70 0.74
CA VAL A 146 -20.53 -8.62 1.32
C VAL A 146 -21.14 -10.02 1.34
N LYS A 147 -20.50 -10.99 0.66
CA LYS A 147 -21.06 -12.34 0.53
C LYS A 147 -21.20 -13.07 1.87
N VAL A 148 -20.27 -12.83 2.79
CA VAL A 148 -20.27 -13.44 4.13
C VAL A 148 -20.07 -12.35 5.17
N GLY A 149 -20.98 -12.21 6.12
CA GLY A 149 -20.91 -11.24 7.21
C GLY A 149 -21.51 -9.86 6.84
N GLN A 150 -22.46 -9.81 5.89
CA GLN A 150 -23.12 -8.54 5.54
C GLN A 150 -23.96 -7.98 6.67
N GLN A 151 -24.76 -8.85 7.30
CA GLN A 151 -25.64 -8.42 8.39
C GLN A 151 -24.81 -7.90 9.57
N GLU A 152 -23.75 -8.61 9.94
CA GLU A 152 -22.85 -8.19 11.02
C GLU A 152 -22.17 -6.85 10.71
N LEU A 153 -21.83 -6.60 9.42
CA LEU A 153 -21.29 -5.33 8.99
C LEU A 153 -22.33 -4.21 9.10
N GLU A 154 -23.55 -4.42 8.63
CA GLU A 154 -24.62 -3.44 8.68
C GLU A 154 -25.01 -3.09 10.12
N GLU A 155 -25.12 -4.10 10.99
CA GLU A 155 -25.38 -3.93 12.44
C GLU A 155 -24.24 -3.14 13.10
N ALA A 156 -22.98 -3.51 12.84
CA ALA A 156 -21.82 -2.81 13.39
C ALA A 156 -21.73 -1.34 12.92
N LEU A 157 -22.05 -1.07 11.65
CA LEU A 157 -22.08 0.30 11.11
C LEU A 157 -23.20 1.13 11.76
N TYR A 158 -24.37 0.53 11.95
CA TYR A 158 -25.50 1.23 12.57
C TYR A 158 -25.27 1.47 14.07
N GLU A 159 -24.92 0.43 14.83
CA GLU A 159 -24.80 0.51 16.28
C GLU A 159 -23.59 1.33 16.75
N GLN A 160 -22.44 1.17 16.06
CA GLN A 160 -21.21 1.79 16.50
C GLN A 160 -20.98 3.18 15.89
N PHE A 161 -21.54 3.45 14.70
CA PHE A 161 -21.24 4.66 13.95
C PHE A 161 -22.49 5.41 13.47
N GLY A 162 -23.69 4.88 13.68
CA GLY A 162 -24.94 5.49 13.20
C GLY A 162 -25.08 5.53 11.68
N ILE A 163 -24.35 4.65 10.97
CA ILE A 163 -24.35 4.58 9.50
C ILE A 163 -25.33 3.50 9.06
N ALA A 164 -26.35 3.89 8.28
CA ALA A 164 -27.30 2.96 7.68
C ALA A 164 -26.99 2.80 6.17
N PRO A 165 -26.32 1.71 5.74
CA PRO A 165 -26.05 1.46 4.35
C PRO A 165 -27.34 1.35 3.54
N GLN A 166 -27.35 1.88 2.31
CA GLN A 166 -28.50 1.84 1.43
C GLN A 166 -28.35 0.70 0.40
N GLN A 167 -29.43 0.06 0.04
CA GLN A 167 -29.42 -1.03 -0.93
C GLN A 167 -29.19 -0.53 -2.37
N SER A 168 -29.64 0.67 -2.69
CA SER A 168 -29.47 1.28 -4.01
C SER A 168 -29.35 2.81 -3.90
N ALA A 169 -28.57 3.40 -4.81
CA ALA A 169 -28.52 4.83 -4.98
C ALA A 169 -29.54 5.30 -6.01
N PRO A 170 -29.99 6.55 -5.90
CA PRO A 170 -30.63 7.21 -7.01
C PRO A 170 -29.75 7.23 -8.25
N PRO A 171 -30.27 6.96 -9.46
CA PRO A 171 -29.46 6.82 -10.68
C PRO A 171 -28.71 8.09 -11.11
N GLU A 172 -29.09 9.24 -10.57
CA GLU A 172 -28.46 10.52 -10.86
C GLU A 172 -27.11 10.74 -10.13
N TYR A 173 -26.78 9.90 -9.14
CA TYR A 173 -25.56 10.06 -8.39
C TYR A 173 -24.39 9.26 -8.99
N PRO A 174 -23.20 9.87 -9.20
CA PRO A 174 -22.03 9.17 -9.65
C PRO A 174 -21.62 8.08 -8.66
N CYS A 175 -21.45 6.87 -9.16
CA CYS A 175 -21.11 5.68 -8.34
C CYS A 175 -19.63 5.37 -8.41
N LEU A 176 -18.99 5.23 -7.26
CA LEU A 176 -17.65 4.66 -7.13
C LEU A 176 -17.76 3.26 -6.49
N ARG A 177 -17.33 2.24 -7.22
CA ARG A 177 -17.28 0.87 -6.72
C ARG A 177 -15.91 0.57 -6.10
N ILE A 178 -15.90 0.08 -4.88
CA ILE A 178 -14.69 -0.30 -4.15
C ILE A 178 -14.71 -1.81 -3.93
N CYS A 179 -13.86 -2.55 -4.63
CA CYS A 179 -13.81 -4.00 -4.54
C CYS A 179 -12.64 -4.47 -3.68
N PHE A 180 -12.93 -5.37 -2.76
CA PHE A 180 -11.96 -6.12 -1.97
C PHE A 180 -11.84 -7.53 -2.56
N PRO A 181 -10.95 -7.76 -3.55
CA PRO A 181 -10.82 -9.06 -4.19
C PRO A 181 -10.26 -10.10 -3.23
N GLN A 182 -10.62 -11.35 -3.46
CA GLN A 182 -9.94 -12.48 -2.80
C GLN A 182 -8.60 -12.78 -3.48
N PRO A 183 -7.65 -13.42 -2.75
CA PRO A 183 -6.44 -13.91 -3.37
C PRO A 183 -6.77 -14.84 -4.55
N GLY A 184 -6.28 -14.48 -5.76
CA GLY A 184 -6.51 -15.22 -6.99
C GLY A 184 -7.74 -14.79 -7.81
N GLU A 185 -8.61 -13.93 -7.32
CA GLU A 185 -9.65 -13.30 -8.14
C GLU A 185 -9.01 -12.28 -9.09
N LYS A 186 -9.25 -12.46 -10.39
CA LYS A 186 -8.95 -11.40 -11.36
C LYS A 186 -10.06 -10.36 -11.23
N GLY A 187 -9.67 -9.17 -10.82
CA GLY A 187 -10.63 -8.10 -10.70
C GLY A 187 -11.15 -7.63 -12.04
N GLU A 188 -12.39 -7.18 -12.04
CA GLU A 188 -12.96 -6.43 -13.15
C GLU A 188 -12.32 -5.05 -13.23
N THR A 189 -11.99 -4.59 -14.42
CA THR A 189 -11.50 -3.23 -14.65
C THR A 189 -12.63 -2.38 -15.22
N GLY A 190 -12.86 -1.20 -14.67
CA GLY A 190 -13.84 -0.24 -15.15
C GLY A 190 -13.51 1.16 -14.65
N GLU A 191 -13.96 2.19 -15.34
CA GLU A 191 -13.70 3.58 -14.95
C GLU A 191 -14.22 3.96 -13.56
N ASP A 192 -15.30 3.27 -13.12
CA ASP A 192 -15.93 3.50 -11.82
C ASP A 192 -15.48 2.53 -10.73
N LEU A 193 -14.47 1.72 -11.01
CA LEU A 193 -14.02 0.65 -10.13
C LEU A 193 -12.68 0.98 -9.49
N LEU A 194 -12.66 1.24 -8.19
CA LEU A 194 -11.44 1.27 -7.39
C LEU A 194 -11.11 -0.17 -6.98
N MET A 195 -10.16 -0.77 -7.67
CA MET A 195 -9.67 -2.08 -7.30
C MET A 195 -8.54 -1.99 -6.29
N LEU A 196 -8.64 -2.77 -5.22
CA LEU A 196 -7.63 -2.87 -4.16
C LEU A 196 -6.62 -4.00 -4.42
N ALA A 197 -6.61 -4.55 -5.63
CA ALA A 197 -5.61 -5.51 -6.09
C ALA A 197 -4.24 -4.84 -6.33
N PRO A 198 -3.16 -5.63 -6.51
CA PRO A 198 -1.87 -5.11 -6.93
C PRO A 198 -2.01 -4.24 -8.17
N GLY A 199 -1.57 -2.98 -8.08
CA GLY A 199 -1.73 -1.97 -9.12
C GLY A 199 -2.74 -0.87 -8.77
N GLY A 200 -3.62 -1.08 -7.81
CA GLY A 200 -4.52 -0.06 -7.25
C GLY A 200 -5.25 0.80 -8.29
N TRP A 201 -5.61 2.01 -7.89
CA TRP A 201 -6.18 3.01 -8.80
C TRP A 201 -5.06 3.72 -9.57
N PRO A 202 -5.12 3.79 -10.92
CA PRO A 202 -4.11 4.51 -11.70
C PRO A 202 -3.95 5.97 -11.21
N GLY A 203 -2.73 6.38 -10.98
CA GLY A 203 -2.43 7.71 -10.50
C GLY A 203 -2.60 7.96 -9.00
N LEU A 204 -3.00 6.97 -8.22
CA LEU A 204 -3.05 7.07 -6.76
C LEU A 204 -1.82 6.41 -6.13
N ARG A 205 -1.26 7.06 -5.13
CA ARG A 205 -0.24 6.50 -4.23
C ARG A 205 -0.59 6.79 -2.78
N PHE A 206 -0.25 5.87 -1.89
CA PHE A 206 -0.30 6.13 -0.46
C PHE A 206 1.04 6.68 0.01
N VAL A 207 0.99 7.72 0.82
CA VAL A 207 2.16 8.35 1.39
C VAL A 207 2.18 8.19 2.90
N SER A 208 3.36 8.05 3.45
CA SER A 208 3.58 7.97 4.88
C SER A 208 3.25 9.31 5.58
N PRO A 209 2.92 9.28 6.88
CA PRO A 209 2.76 10.51 7.66
C PRO A 209 4.05 11.34 7.65
N GLN A 210 3.90 12.64 7.81
CA GLN A 210 5.02 13.61 7.69
C GLN A 210 6.22 13.24 8.58
N TRP A 211 5.98 12.81 9.81
CA TRP A 211 7.04 12.42 10.74
C TRP A 211 7.91 11.24 10.26
N ALA A 212 7.42 10.43 9.31
CA ALA A 212 8.13 9.28 8.76
C ALA A 212 8.72 9.54 7.36
N ARG A 213 8.31 10.61 6.66
CA ARG A 213 8.73 10.89 5.27
C ARG A 213 10.24 11.06 5.12
N GLU A 214 10.88 11.74 6.06
CA GLU A 214 12.34 12.00 6.04
C GLU A 214 13.17 10.73 6.24
N GLN A 215 12.60 9.70 6.89
CA GLN A 215 13.27 8.43 7.13
C GLN A 215 13.06 7.42 6.01
N LYS A 216 12.28 7.75 4.96
CA LYS A 216 12.06 6.85 3.83
C LYS A 216 13.39 6.56 3.12
N PRO A 217 13.74 5.27 2.90
CA PRO A 217 14.91 4.92 2.10
C PRO A 217 14.82 5.52 0.70
N SER A 218 15.92 6.06 0.19
CA SER A 218 16.00 6.49 -1.21
C SER A 218 15.74 5.29 -2.13
N GLY A 219 15.00 5.50 -3.22
CA GLY A 219 14.62 4.42 -4.15
C GLY A 219 13.38 3.62 -3.75
N MET A 220 12.91 3.70 -2.50
CA MET A 220 11.68 3.04 -2.07
C MET A 220 10.44 3.82 -2.51
N GLY A 221 9.47 3.13 -3.15
CA GLY A 221 8.17 3.71 -3.49
C GLY A 221 7.37 4.13 -2.26
N ASP A 222 6.58 5.20 -2.37
CA ASP A 222 5.79 5.72 -1.24
C ASP A 222 4.79 4.68 -0.71
N THR A 223 4.06 4.02 -1.60
CA THR A 223 3.06 3.01 -1.23
C THR A 223 3.71 1.80 -0.54
N LEU A 224 4.88 1.37 -1.01
CA LEU A 224 5.63 0.27 -0.37
C LEU A 224 6.13 0.68 1.02
N TYR A 225 6.58 1.94 1.18
CA TYR A 225 6.98 2.45 2.48
C TYR A 225 5.80 2.55 3.45
N ALA A 226 4.66 3.06 2.97
CA ALA A 226 3.42 3.08 3.75
C ALA A 226 3.01 1.67 4.19
N ALA A 227 3.06 0.68 3.30
CA ALA A 227 2.79 -0.72 3.63
C ALA A 227 3.75 -1.25 4.71
N MET A 228 5.05 -0.95 4.60
CA MET A 228 6.05 -1.35 5.59
C MET A 228 5.78 -0.75 6.98
N LEU A 229 5.36 0.52 7.06
CA LEU A 229 4.97 1.17 8.31
C LEU A 229 3.71 0.56 8.93
N LEU A 230 2.70 0.25 8.11
CA LEU A 230 1.48 -0.43 8.55
C LEU A 230 1.77 -1.82 9.11
N GLU A 231 2.54 -2.64 8.38
CA GLU A 231 2.88 -4.00 8.78
C GLU A 231 3.77 -4.07 10.02
N SER A 232 4.55 -3.02 10.28
CA SER A 232 5.33 -2.89 11.51
C SER A 232 4.54 -2.34 12.69
N GLY A 233 3.30 -1.89 12.47
CA GLY A 233 2.47 -1.23 13.49
C GLY A 233 2.96 0.15 13.90
N LEU A 234 3.81 0.79 13.10
CA LEU A 234 4.34 2.12 13.39
C LEU A 234 3.41 3.25 13.01
N CYS A 235 2.53 3.04 12.04
CA CYS A 235 1.45 3.97 11.73
C CYS A 235 0.11 3.23 11.68
N ARG A 236 -0.96 3.99 11.82
CA ARG A 236 -2.32 3.51 11.60
C ARG A 236 -2.73 3.84 10.16
N PRO A 237 -3.68 3.11 9.58
CA PRO A 237 -4.19 3.44 8.25
C PRO A 237 -4.73 4.86 8.13
N GLU A 238 -5.29 5.39 9.20
CA GLU A 238 -5.82 6.75 9.29
C GLU A 238 -4.73 7.84 9.24
N ASP A 239 -3.48 7.49 9.53
CA ASP A 239 -2.33 8.40 9.49
C ASP A 239 -1.74 8.52 8.06
N LEU A 240 -2.17 7.68 7.12
CA LEU A 240 -1.71 7.73 5.74
C LEU A 240 -2.31 8.92 4.99
N GLY A 241 -1.54 9.46 4.05
CA GLY A 241 -2.05 10.34 3.00
C GLY A 241 -2.37 9.55 1.72
N ALA A 242 -3.24 10.12 0.90
CA ALA A 242 -3.53 9.66 -0.46
C ALA A 242 -3.25 10.80 -1.43
N GLU A 243 -2.33 10.59 -2.38
CA GLU A 243 -1.86 11.63 -3.30
C GLU A 243 -1.87 11.12 -4.74
N GLY A 244 -1.91 12.04 -5.72
CA GLY A 244 -1.71 11.72 -7.13
C GLY A 244 -0.27 11.30 -7.40
N SER A 245 -0.04 10.29 -8.24
CA SER A 245 1.29 10.00 -8.74
C SER A 245 1.69 11.05 -9.77
N GLN A 246 2.94 11.52 -9.72
CA GLN A 246 3.43 12.61 -10.59
C GLN A 246 3.54 12.25 -12.08
N GLU A 247 3.13 11.07 -12.49
CA GLU A 247 3.14 10.64 -13.89
C GLU A 247 1.98 11.19 -14.73
N GLY A 248 1.05 11.97 -14.15
CA GLY A 248 -0.04 12.65 -14.84
C GLY A 248 -0.49 13.85 -14.02
N GLU A 249 -0.11 15.03 -14.43
CA GLU A 249 -0.38 16.31 -13.78
C GLU A 249 -1.82 16.46 -13.27
N THR A 250 -2.01 16.48 -11.97
CA THR A 250 -2.81 17.48 -11.23
C THR A 250 -2.62 17.23 -9.74
N GLN A 251 -1.92 18.13 -9.07
CA GLN A 251 -1.76 18.11 -7.61
C GLN A 251 -3.11 18.36 -6.94
N ALA A 252 -3.78 17.29 -6.51
CA ALA A 252 -4.82 17.37 -5.51
C ALA A 252 -4.29 16.68 -4.24
N SER A 253 -3.64 17.44 -3.38
CA SER A 253 -3.30 16.98 -2.03
C SER A 253 -4.54 17.11 -1.14
N PHE A 254 -4.96 16.02 -0.52
CA PHE A 254 -5.93 16.07 0.56
C PHE A 254 -5.25 16.62 1.81
N PRO A 255 -5.85 17.61 2.50
CA PRO A 255 -5.34 18.03 3.80
C PRO A 255 -5.39 16.84 4.78
N HIS A 256 -4.34 16.68 5.55
CA HIS A 256 -4.28 15.66 6.61
C HIS A 256 -5.45 15.88 7.58
N PRO A 257 -6.13 14.82 8.05
CA PRO A 257 -7.27 14.91 8.96
C PRO A 257 -6.95 15.50 10.34
N GLY A 258 -5.76 16.03 10.57
CA GLY A 258 -5.30 16.63 11.82
C GLY A 258 -4.99 18.13 11.77
N GLU A 259 -5.20 18.84 10.65
CA GLU A 259 -4.83 20.27 10.55
C GLU A 259 -5.99 21.26 10.81
N ASN A 260 -7.17 20.77 11.24
CA ASN A 260 -8.25 21.62 11.70
C ASN A 260 -8.73 21.19 13.08
N LEU A 261 -8.06 21.64 14.11
CA LEU A 261 -8.59 21.90 15.45
C LEU A 261 -7.95 23.17 16.01
#